data_3c93e6ff41d27aeb61fdfa07b75192bc
#
_entry.id   3c93e6ff41d27aeb61fdfa07b75192bc
#
_cell.length_a   1.000
_cell.length_b   1.000
_cell.length_c   1.000
_cell.angle_alpha   90.00
_cell.angle_beta   90.00
_cell.angle_gamma   90.00
#
_symmetry.space_group_name_H-M   'P 1'
#
loop_
_entity.id
_entity.type
_entity.pdbx_description
1 polymer ?
#
loop_
_entity_poly.entity_id
_entity_poly.type
_entity_poly.pdbx_seq_one_letter_code
_entity_poly.pdbx_strand_id
1 'polypeptide(L)'
;MLSNRRSTMMVPQQAAAQIQAEIAANAEPTNLPSSMLTATTETLPGFRIKMIMGAVKGSSVHERPKPRKNSSASGFLRKTVSQEARHLTHAIYDARNEAQERMELCAVSMGANAIIGVSFDQSELMGCVQCSVWGTAVFVERIKEDGSV
;
A
#
# COMPACT_ATOMS: atom_id res chain seq x y z
N MET A 1 -53.65 9.02 -22.22
CA MET A 1 -52.94 8.67 -20.97
C MET A 1 -51.91 7.63 -21.28
N LEU A 2 -50.68 7.99 -21.47
CA LEU A 2 -49.56 7.10 -21.74
C LEU A 2 -48.86 6.74 -20.41
N SER A 3 -49.09 5.52 -19.94
CA SER A 3 -48.47 4.97 -18.74
C SER A 3 -47.00 4.67 -19.04
N ASN A 4 -46.09 5.49 -18.48
CA ASN A 4 -44.66 5.32 -18.57
C ASN A 4 -44.22 4.25 -17.53
N ARG A 5 -44.24 2.98 -17.90
CA ARG A 5 -43.65 1.90 -17.08
C ARG A 5 -42.15 1.99 -17.20
N ARG A 6 -41.50 2.63 -16.25
CA ARG A 6 -40.06 2.48 -16.04
C ARG A 6 -39.80 1.06 -15.56
N SER A 7 -39.33 0.21 -16.48
CA SER A 7 -38.81 -1.11 -16.16
C SER A 7 -37.50 -0.92 -15.41
N THR A 8 -37.54 -1.01 -14.08
CA THR A 8 -36.35 -1.06 -13.25
C THR A 8 -35.75 -2.45 -13.41
N MET A 9 -34.72 -2.59 -14.25
CA MET A 9 -33.96 -3.84 -14.34
C MET A 9 -33.26 -4.03 -12.99
N MET A 10 -33.81 -4.92 -12.15
CA MET A 10 -33.12 -5.40 -10.97
C MET A 10 -31.95 -6.28 -11.44
N VAL A 11 -30.74 -5.80 -11.30
CA VAL A 11 -29.54 -6.61 -11.49
C VAL A 11 -29.55 -7.70 -10.42
N PRO A 12 -29.44 -8.99 -10.77
CA PRO A 12 -29.39 -10.06 -9.78
C PRO A 12 -28.24 -9.79 -8.80
N GLN A 13 -28.49 -9.98 -7.52
CA GLN A 13 -27.53 -9.67 -6.43
C GLN A 13 -26.18 -10.38 -6.62
N GLN A 14 -26.19 -11.56 -7.23
CA GLN A 14 -24.98 -12.30 -7.61
C GLN A 14 -24.18 -11.60 -8.72
N ALA A 15 -24.85 -11.02 -9.71
CA ALA A 15 -24.17 -10.28 -10.78
C ALA A 15 -23.57 -8.97 -10.27
N ALA A 16 -24.24 -8.29 -9.34
CA ALA A 16 -23.68 -7.10 -8.68
C ALA A 16 -22.44 -7.43 -7.86
N ALA A 17 -22.45 -8.54 -7.13
CA ALA A 17 -21.29 -9.01 -6.36
C ALA A 17 -20.09 -9.40 -7.27
N GLN A 18 -20.37 -10.02 -8.42
CA GLN A 18 -19.34 -10.35 -9.40
C GLN A 18 -18.71 -9.10 -10.02
N ILE A 19 -19.53 -8.10 -10.38
CA ILE A 19 -19.05 -6.82 -10.93
C ILE A 19 -18.21 -6.08 -9.89
N GLN A 20 -18.62 -6.06 -8.62
CA GLN A 20 -17.83 -5.44 -7.54
C GLN A 20 -16.51 -6.16 -7.31
N ALA A 21 -16.50 -7.50 -7.35
CA ALA A 21 -15.27 -8.28 -7.23
C ALA A 21 -14.31 -8.04 -8.41
N GLU A 22 -14.86 -7.87 -9.62
CA GLU A 22 -14.07 -7.58 -10.82
C GLU A 22 -13.50 -6.15 -10.79
N ILE A 23 -14.27 -5.17 -10.32
CA ILE A 23 -13.81 -3.79 -10.11
C ILE A 23 -12.70 -3.77 -9.07
N ALA A 24 -12.86 -4.47 -7.95
CA ALA A 24 -11.84 -4.57 -6.90
C ALA A 24 -10.56 -5.25 -7.41
N ALA A 25 -10.69 -6.31 -8.22
CA ALA A 25 -9.56 -7.02 -8.80
C ALA A 25 -8.80 -6.20 -9.87
N ASN A 26 -9.49 -5.26 -10.51
CA ASN A 26 -8.91 -4.35 -11.51
C ASN A 26 -8.48 -2.99 -10.92
N ALA A 27 -8.78 -2.73 -9.66
CA ALA A 27 -8.29 -1.54 -8.98
C ALA A 27 -6.75 -1.54 -8.95
N GLU A 28 -6.15 -0.39 -9.23
CA GLU A 28 -4.71 -0.26 -9.12
C GLU A 28 -4.29 -0.32 -7.64
N PRO A 29 -3.17 -1.01 -7.33
CA PRO A 29 -2.68 -1.06 -5.95
C PRO A 29 -2.32 0.36 -5.49
N THR A 30 -2.78 0.74 -4.33
CA THR A 30 -2.59 2.07 -3.78
C THR A 30 -1.71 2.00 -2.54
N ASN A 31 -0.78 2.93 -2.41
CA ASN A 31 -0.09 3.14 -1.15
C ASN A 31 -1.10 3.64 -0.12
N LEU A 32 -1.20 2.94 1.00
CA LEU A 32 -2.00 3.42 2.12
C LEU A 32 -1.36 4.70 2.69
N PRO A 33 -2.18 5.70 3.05
CA PRO A 33 -1.65 6.87 3.73
C PRO A 33 -1.04 6.46 5.06
N SER A 34 0.16 6.97 5.33
CA SER A 34 0.83 6.76 6.60
C SER A 34 0.02 7.38 7.74
N SER A 35 -0.10 6.67 8.84
CA SER A 35 -0.70 7.18 10.08
C SER A 35 0.21 8.19 10.81
N MET A 36 1.48 8.24 10.43
CA MET A 36 2.53 9.06 11.00
C MET A 36 3.22 9.87 9.88
N LEU A 37 3.79 11.03 10.21
CA LEU A 37 4.60 11.79 9.27
C LEU A 37 5.85 11.00 8.90
N THR A 38 5.93 10.52 7.66
CA THR A 38 7.08 9.79 7.14
C THR A 38 7.70 10.53 5.96
N ALA A 39 9.02 10.60 5.90
CA ALA A 39 9.75 11.22 4.82
C ALA A 39 10.98 10.40 4.43
N THR A 40 11.28 10.36 3.15
CA THR A 40 12.51 9.76 2.61
C THR A 40 13.71 10.67 2.78
N THR A 41 13.46 11.97 3.02
CA THR A 41 14.49 12.98 3.27
C THR A 41 14.95 12.94 4.74
N GLU A 42 16.16 13.40 5.00
CA GLU A 42 16.72 13.52 6.35
C GLU A 42 16.20 14.75 7.11
N THR A 43 15.62 15.70 6.37
CA THR A 43 15.10 16.96 6.93
C THR A 43 13.63 17.12 6.57
N LEU A 44 12.88 17.74 7.49
CA LEU A 44 11.46 18.06 7.31
C LEU A 44 11.29 19.57 7.24
N PRO A 45 11.04 20.17 6.07
CA PRO A 45 10.78 21.60 5.96
C PRO A 45 9.59 22.01 6.84
N GLY A 46 9.74 23.11 7.58
CA GLY A 46 8.71 23.58 8.50
C GLY A 46 8.66 22.87 9.87
N PHE A 47 9.55 21.92 10.09
CA PHE A 47 9.67 21.23 11.37
C PHE A 47 11.10 21.28 11.90
N ARG A 48 11.23 21.29 13.23
CA ARG A 48 12.49 21.16 13.94
C ARG A 48 12.54 19.83 14.66
N ILE A 49 13.61 19.06 14.44
CA ILE A 49 13.85 17.83 15.19
C ILE A 49 14.29 18.22 16.60
N LYS A 50 13.52 17.78 17.60
CA LYS A 50 13.82 17.97 19.02
C LYS A 50 14.61 16.81 19.60
N MET A 51 14.26 15.61 19.19
CA MET A 51 14.86 14.40 19.72
C MET A 51 14.92 13.32 18.64
N ILE A 52 16.03 12.60 18.60
CA ILE A 52 16.19 11.40 17.81
C ILE A 52 15.95 10.20 18.73
N MET A 53 14.95 9.38 18.40
CA MET A 53 14.56 8.22 19.21
C MET A 53 15.39 6.99 18.87
N GLY A 54 15.76 6.83 17.60
CA GLY A 54 16.56 5.72 17.14
C GLY A 54 16.10 5.17 15.80
N ALA A 55 16.76 4.11 15.33
CA ALA A 55 16.41 3.43 14.11
C ALA A 55 15.19 2.52 14.32
N VAL A 56 14.26 2.58 13.38
CA VAL A 56 13.07 1.73 13.32
C VAL A 56 13.04 0.96 12.02
N LYS A 57 12.45 -0.23 12.07
CA LYS A 57 12.31 -1.11 10.92
C LYS A 57 11.01 -1.88 10.96
N GLY A 58 10.53 -2.24 9.79
CA GLY A 58 9.43 -3.18 9.59
C GLY A 58 9.76 -4.12 8.44
N SER A 59 9.22 -5.31 8.46
CA SER A 59 9.36 -6.26 7.36
C SER A 59 8.11 -7.12 7.24
N SER A 60 7.81 -7.51 6.01
CA SER A 60 6.72 -8.43 5.71
C SER A 60 7.15 -9.42 4.64
N VAL A 61 6.47 -10.56 4.60
CA VAL A 61 6.70 -11.61 3.60
C VAL A 61 5.34 -12.08 3.10
N HIS A 62 5.12 -12.02 1.80
CA HIS A 62 3.91 -12.49 1.14
C HIS A 62 4.24 -13.59 0.15
N GLU A 63 3.40 -14.62 0.09
CA GLU A 63 3.54 -15.63 -0.96
C GLU A 63 3.25 -15.01 -2.33
N ARG A 64 4.09 -15.36 -3.30
CA ARG A 64 3.81 -15.02 -4.70
C ARG A 64 2.55 -15.77 -5.15
N PRO A 65 1.57 -15.05 -5.70
CA PRO A 65 0.39 -15.70 -6.27
C PRO A 65 0.81 -16.72 -7.32
N LYS A 66 0.45 -17.99 -7.11
CA LYS A 66 0.77 -19.07 -8.07
C LYS A 66 -0.11 -18.89 -9.30
N PRO A 67 0.45 -19.03 -10.52
CA PRO A 67 -0.35 -19.02 -11.72
C PRO A 67 -1.38 -20.16 -11.66
N ARG A 68 -2.66 -19.83 -11.86
CA ARG A 68 -3.69 -20.85 -11.99
C ARG A 68 -3.40 -21.68 -13.25
N LYS A 69 -3.02 -22.93 -13.05
CA LYS A 69 -2.90 -23.92 -14.12
C LYS A 69 -4.30 -24.27 -14.64
N ASN A 70 -4.91 -23.42 -15.42
CA ASN A 70 -6.08 -23.76 -16.20
C ASN A 70 -5.76 -23.66 -17.68
N SER A 71 -5.35 -24.83 -18.18
CA SER A 71 -5.67 -25.50 -19.45
C SER A 71 -6.05 -24.66 -20.67
N SER A 72 -5.36 -25.04 -21.75
CA SER A 72 -5.86 -25.10 -23.14
C SER A 72 -6.29 -23.79 -23.77
N ALA A 73 -5.41 -23.24 -24.55
CA ALA A 73 -5.61 -22.69 -25.88
C ALA A 73 -4.68 -21.49 -26.14
N SER A 74 -4.02 -21.52 -27.23
CA SER A 74 -2.96 -20.62 -27.68
C SER A 74 -3.33 -19.13 -27.86
N GLY A 75 -4.56 -18.73 -27.58
CA GLY A 75 -4.98 -17.32 -27.55
C GLY A 75 -4.97 -16.67 -26.17
N PHE A 76 -4.79 -17.46 -25.12
CA PHE A 76 -4.94 -17.04 -23.72
C PHE A 76 -3.62 -16.57 -23.05
N LEU A 77 -2.48 -16.86 -23.67
CA LEU A 77 -1.16 -16.61 -23.05
C LEU A 77 -0.93 -15.11 -22.71
N ARG A 78 -1.42 -14.22 -23.55
CA ARG A 78 -1.21 -12.78 -23.36
C ARG A 78 -2.06 -12.20 -22.23
N LYS A 79 -3.24 -12.78 -21.99
CA LYS A 79 -4.16 -12.35 -20.93
C LYS A 79 -3.76 -12.90 -19.58
N THR A 80 -3.17 -14.09 -19.52
CA THR A 80 -2.67 -14.71 -18.28
C THR A 80 -1.43 -13.99 -17.74
N VAL A 81 -0.48 -13.63 -18.59
CA VAL A 81 0.74 -12.91 -18.18
C VAL A 81 0.41 -11.54 -17.56
N SER A 82 -0.56 -10.82 -18.14
CA SER A 82 -0.95 -9.51 -17.59
C SER A 82 -1.70 -9.63 -16.25
N GLN A 83 -2.47 -10.70 -16.04
CA GLN A 83 -3.11 -10.97 -14.75
C GLN A 83 -2.09 -11.37 -13.68
N GLU A 84 -1.13 -12.23 -14.03
CA GLU A 84 -0.06 -12.63 -13.12
C GLU A 84 0.78 -11.43 -12.68
N ALA A 85 1.12 -10.54 -13.62
CA ALA A 85 1.84 -9.31 -13.29
C ALA A 85 1.04 -8.41 -12.35
N ARG A 86 -0.27 -8.26 -12.54
CA ARG A 86 -1.14 -7.50 -11.63
C ARG A 86 -1.18 -8.10 -10.24
N HIS A 87 -1.38 -9.42 -10.13
CA HIS A 87 -1.40 -10.11 -8.83
C HIS A 87 -0.06 -9.96 -8.10
N LEU A 88 1.05 -10.04 -8.83
CA LEU A 88 2.37 -9.80 -8.25
C LEU A 88 2.51 -8.35 -7.76
N THR A 89 2.05 -7.37 -8.56
CA THR A 89 2.08 -5.96 -8.17
C THR A 89 1.27 -5.73 -6.89
N HIS A 90 0.06 -6.29 -6.77
CA HIS A 90 -0.74 -6.21 -5.56
C HIS A 90 0.00 -6.80 -4.35
N ALA A 91 0.56 -8.01 -4.48
CA ALA A 91 1.32 -8.64 -3.41
C ALA A 91 2.52 -7.80 -2.95
N ILE A 92 3.19 -7.11 -3.88
CA ILE A 92 4.29 -6.20 -3.58
C ILE A 92 3.80 -4.98 -2.78
N TYR A 93 2.70 -4.35 -3.19
CA TYR A 93 2.15 -3.20 -2.48
C TYR A 93 1.62 -3.59 -1.10
N ASP A 94 0.94 -4.73 -0.98
CA ASP A 94 0.47 -5.25 0.31
C ASP A 94 1.65 -5.52 1.26
N ALA A 95 2.72 -6.12 0.76
CA ALA A 95 3.94 -6.34 1.53
C ALA A 95 4.58 -5.01 1.99
N ARG A 96 4.64 -4.00 1.13
CA ARG A 96 5.19 -2.68 1.48
C ARG A 96 4.34 -1.98 2.53
N ASN A 97 3.03 -1.96 2.35
CA ASN A 97 2.10 -1.32 3.28
C ASN A 97 2.20 -1.97 4.66
N GLU A 98 2.21 -3.31 4.73
CA GLU A 98 2.34 -4.03 6.00
C GLU A 98 3.71 -3.80 6.67
N ALA A 99 4.80 -3.80 5.90
CA ALA A 99 6.12 -3.49 6.42
C ALA A 99 6.19 -2.07 7.00
N GLN A 100 5.60 -1.09 6.29
CA GLN A 100 5.53 0.30 6.74
C GLN A 100 4.71 0.44 8.02
N GLU A 101 3.54 -0.19 8.10
CA GLU A 101 2.69 -0.18 9.29
C GLU A 101 3.45 -0.72 10.51
N ARG A 102 4.17 -1.83 10.36
CA ARG A 102 5.00 -2.40 11.43
C ARG A 102 6.10 -1.45 11.88
N MET A 103 6.74 -0.75 10.94
CA MET A 103 7.75 0.27 11.27
C MET A 103 7.13 1.46 12.03
N GLU A 104 5.96 1.93 11.61
CA GLU A 104 5.23 3.01 12.27
C GLU A 104 4.81 2.64 13.69
N LEU A 105 4.30 1.43 13.90
CA LEU A 105 3.98 0.93 15.23
C LEU A 105 5.21 0.87 16.15
N CYS A 106 6.37 0.50 15.60
CA CYS A 106 7.63 0.53 16.34
C CYS A 106 7.98 1.96 16.74
N ALA A 107 7.87 2.94 15.83
CA ALA A 107 8.15 4.34 16.12
C ALA A 107 7.18 4.93 17.16
N VAL A 108 5.89 4.61 17.06
CA VAL A 108 4.88 5.03 18.05
C VAL A 108 5.21 4.49 19.44
N SER A 109 5.64 3.23 19.54
CA SER A 109 6.02 2.62 20.82
C SER A 109 7.23 3.31 21.48
N MET A 110 8.08 3.96 20.68
CA MET A 110 9.21 4.75 21.14
C MET A 110 8.82 6.21 21.50
N GLY A 111 7.58 6.62 21.23
CA GLY A 111 7.10 7.98 21.46
C GLY A 111 7.43 8.97 20.34
N ALA A 112 7.81 8.49 19.16
CA ALA A 112 8.07 9.33 18.00
C ALA A 112 6.78 9.85 17.37
N ASN A 113 6.85 11.01 16.71
CA ASN A 113 5.75 11.56 15.93
C ASN A 113 6.10 11.73 14.44
N ALA A 114 7.33 11.39 14.06
CA ALA A 114 7.76 11.37 12.67
C ALA A 114 8.86 10.33 12.43
N ILE A 115 9.00 9.89 11.17
CA ILE A 115 10.09 9.02 10.71
C ILE A 115 10.73 9.69 9.51
N ILE A 116 12.06 9.84 9.55
CA ILE A 116 12.85 10.44 8.47
C ILE A 116 13.84 9.45 7.87
N GLY A 117 14.31 9.73 6.67
CA GLY A 117 15.27 8.88 5.98
C GLY A 117 14.69 7.49 5.66
N VAL A 118 13.40 7.40 5.38
CA VAL A 118 12.73 6.13 5.10
C VAL A 118 13.29 5.53 3.82
N SER A 119 13.70 4.27 3.90
CA SER A 119 14.19 3.49 2.77
C SER A 119 13.49 2.14 2.72
N PHE A 120 13.29 1.63 1.51
CA PHE A 120 12.65 0.35 1.25
C PHE A 120 13.62 -0.57 0.52
N ASP A 121 13.65 -1.83 0.94
CA ASP A 121 14.28 -2.91 0.20
C ASP A 121 13.26 -4.00 -0.09
N GLN A 122 13.38 -4.60 -1.25
CA GLN A 122 12.44 -5.60 -1.73
C GLN A 122 13.20 -6.71 -2.42
N SER A 123 12.90 -7.92 -2.03
CA SER A 123 13.50 -9.13 -2.60
C SER A 123 12.45 -10.20 -2.87
N GLU A 124 12.73 -11.05 -3.82
CA GLU A 124 11.96 -12.26 -4.09
C GLU A 124 12.83 -13.47 -3.79
N LEU A 125 12.38 -14.30 -2.87
CA LEU A 125 13.09 -15.50 -2.48
C LEU A 125 12.11 -16.66 -2.31
N MET A 126 12.42 -17.82 -2.91
CA MET A 126 11.66 -19.08 -2.75
C MET A 126 10.16 -18.95 -3.06
N GLY A 127 9.80 -18.08 -4.00
CA GLY A 127 8.40 -17.83 -4.36
C GLY A 127 7.63 -16.95 -3.35
N CYS A 128 8.34 -16.23 -2.50
CA CYS A 128 7.79 -15.21 -1.62
C CYS A 128 8.36 -13.86 -1.98
N VAL A 129 7.55 -12.82 -1.83
CA VAL A 129 7.96 -11.42 -1.90
C VAL A 129 8.21 -10.94 -0.49
N GLN A 130 9.42 -10.51 -0.22
CA GLN A 130 9.81 -9.88 1.04
C GLN A 130 9.97 -8.39 0.82
N CYS A 131 9.40 -7.59 1.70
CA CYS A 131 9.64 -6.17 1.79
C CYS A 131 10.19 -5.81 3.16
N SER A 132 11.22 -5.00 3.19
CA SER A 132 11.80 -4.42 4.40
C SER A 132 11.82 -2.91 4.27
N VAL A 133 11.51 -2.22 5.35
CA VAL A 133 11.54 -0.76 5.44
C VAL A 133 12.25 -0.36 6.73
N TRP A 134 13.03 0.70 6.66
CA TRP A 134 13.70 1.27 7.82
C TRP A 134 13.78 2.78 7.71
N GLY A 135 13.97 3.42 8.85
CA GLY A 135 14.12 4.85 8.97
C GLY A 135 14.55 5.25 10.36
N THR A 136 14.61 6.54 10.61
CA THR A 136 14.93 7.10 11.91
C THR A 136 13.69 7.71 12.54
N ALA A 137 13.28 7.18 13.69
CA ALA A 137 12.20 7.73 14.48
C ALA A 137 12.65 8.99 15.20
N VAL A 138 11.90 10.06 15.07
CA VAL A 138 12.20 11.37 15.63
C VAL A 138 10.98 12.00 16.30
N PHE A 139 11.22 12.88 17.25
CA PHE A 139 10.20 13.79 17.75
C PHE A 139 10.46 15.16 17.15
N VAL A 140 9.46 15.67 16.43
CA VAL A 140 9.53 16.95 15.73
C VAL A 140 8.49 17.92 16.23
N GLU A 141 8.81 19.22 16.19
CA GLU A 141 7.89 20.31 16.46
C GLU A 141 7.77 21.19 15.22
N ARG A 142 6.57 21.70 14.96
CA ARG A 142 6.34 22.64 13.87
C ARG A 142 7.01 23.96 14.20
N ILE A 143 7.80 24.50 13.28
CA ILE A 143 8.37 25.84 13.39
C ILE A 143 7.18 26.81 13.23
N LYS A 144 6.92 27.62 14.29
CA LYS A 144 6.02 28.76 14.16
C LYS A 144 6.76 29.80 13.34
N GLU A 145 6.21 30.20 12.22
CA GLU A 145 6.63 31.44 11.57
C GLU A 145 6.16 32.56 12.50
N ASP A 146 7.06 33.01 13.37
CA ASP A 146 6.87 34.28 14.06
C ASP A 146 6.88 35.35 12.97
N GLY A 147 5.70 35.84 12.61
CA GLY A 147 5.53 37.00 11.75
C GLY A 147 6.17 38.20 12.42
N SER A 148 7.46 38.30 12.27
CA SER A 148 8.22 39.49 12.58
C SER A 148 8.03 40.48 11.43
N VAL A 149 7.12 41.43 11.58
CA VAL A 149 7.10 42.65 10.78
C VAL A 149 8.18 43.57 11.30
#